data_b8bc98acfbfcc6763f6f008763745164
#
_entry.id   b8bc98acfbfcc6763f6f008763745164
#
_cell.length_a   1.000
_cell.length_b   1.000
_cell.length_c   1.000
_cell.angle_alpha   90.00
_cell.angle_beta   90.00
_cell.angle_gamma   90.00
#
_symmetry.space_group_name_H-M   'P 1'
#
loop_
_entity.id
_entity.type
_entity.pdbx_description
1 polymer ?
#
loop_
_entity_poly.entity_id
_entity_poly.type
_entity_poly.pdbx_seq_one_letter_code
_entity_poly.pdbx_strand_id
1 'polypeptide(L)'
;MDGSNLAWNGRPPRAASGRPSFAALEAAVRSLQFKHLGRDIHVVADATLRHDVSAEERPRVEAAIADGKVVQPPAGTEGRGDALVISIAEEVGGVIISNDNFAPFQKANPWLRDAGRVLGATYSQGVWVFNRRVPNPAMPTRPRTTRSL
;
A
#
# COMPACT_ATOMS: atom_id res chain seq x y z
N MET A 1 2.40 4.13 4.67
CA MET A 1 2.38 2.65 4.49
C MET A 1 1.13 2.27 3.72
N ASP A 2 1.31 1.55 2.65
CA ASP A 2 0.22 1.00 1.85
C ASP A 2 -0.34 -0.27 2.53
N GLY A 3 -1.31 -0.04 3.41
CA GLY A 3 -1.82 -1.09 4.29
C GLY A 3 -2.51 -2.22 3.56
N SER A 4 -3.26 -1.93 2.50
CA SER A 4 -3.92 -2.98 1.71
C SER A 4 -2.90 -3.87 1.00
N ASN A 5 -1.86 -3.29 0.42
CA ASN A 5 -0.79 -4.06 -0.21
C ASN A 5 -0.09 -4.99 0.79
N LEU A 6 0.24 -4.47 1.97
CA LEU A 6 0.92 -5.26 3.00
C LEU A 6 0.02 -6.32 3.63
N ALA A 7 -1.28 -6.04 3.80
CA ALA A 7 -2.23 -7.04 4.29
C ALA A 7 -2.32 -8.27 3.36
N TRP A 8 -2.09 -8.08 2.07
CA TRP A 8 -1.96 -9.15 1.09
C TRP A 8 -0.53 -9.70 0.98
N ASN A 9 0.34 -9.40 1.95
CA ASN A 9 1.76 -9.76 1.98
C ASN A 9 2.54 -9.23 0.77
N GLY A 10 2.15 -8.07 0.26
CA GLY A 10 2.74 -7.48 -0.92
C GLY A 10 2.41 -8.18 -2.24
N ARG A 11 1.48 -9.14 -2.22
CA ARG A 11 1.02 -9.85 -3.42
C ARG A 11 -0.23 -9.18 -3.98
N PRO A 12 -0.41 -9.18 -5.31
CA PRO A 12 -1.68 -8.76 -5.87
C PRO A 12 -2.80 -9.73 -5.42
N PRO A 13 -4.03 -9.26 -5.22
CA PRO A 13 -5.15 -10.10 -4.77
C PRO A 13 -5.38 -11.34 -5.65
N ARG A 14 -5.10 -11.26 -6.95
CA ARG A 14 -5.25 -12.37 -7.90
C ARG A 14 -4.25 -13.51 -7.70
N ALA A 15 -3.07 -13.21 -7.13
CA ALA A 15 -2.02 -14.20 -6.90
C ALA A 15 -2.09 -14.78 -5.48
N ALA A 16 -2.86 -14.18 -4.58
CA ALA A 16 -3.04 -14.64 -3.22
C ALA A 16 -4.21 -15.61 -3.14
N SER A 17 -3.94 -16.83 -2.71
CA SER A 17 -4.99 -17.72 -2.25
C SER A 17 -5.43 -17.27 -0.85
N GLY A 18 -6.71 -17.02 -0.67
CA GLY A 18 -7.27 -16.67 0.64
C GLY A 18 -7.57 -15.19 0.80
N ARG A 19 -7.49 -14.72 2.04
CA ARG A 19 -7.86 -13.37 2.45
C ARG A 19 -6.64 -12.57 2.85
N PRO A 20 -6.70 -11.22 2.78
CA PRO A 20 -5.64 -10.40 3.37
C PRO A 20 -5.60 -10.64 4.89
N SER A 21 -4.43 -10.42 5.48
CA SER A 21 -4.21 -10.59 6.92
C SER A 21 -3.98 -9.23 7.58
N PHE A 22 -4.89 -8.85 8.46
CA PHE A 22 -4.70 -7.66 9.29
C PHE A 22 -3.59 -7.87 10.32
N ALA A 23 -3.44 -9.10 10.83
CA ALA A 23 -2.35 -9.44 11.74
C ALA A 23 -0.97 -9.24 11.08
N ALA A 24 -0.81 -9.57 9.80
CA ALA A 24 0.42 -9.31 9.05
C ALA A 24 0.69 -7.80 8.91
N LEU A 25 -0.33 -7.01 8.64
CA LEU A 25 -0.21 -5.56 8.58
C LEU A 25 0.18 -4.97 9.95
N GLU A 26 -0.45 -5.40 11.03
CA GLU A 26 -0.10 -4.98 12.38
C GLU A 26 1.35 -5.32 12.73
N ALA A 27 1.82 -6.50 12.33
CA ALA A 27 3.22 -6.91 12.51
C ALA A 27 4.17 -6.01 11.72
N ALA A 28 3.81 -5.58 10.51
CA ALA A 28 4.60 -4.63 9.73
C ALA A 28 4.71 -3.28 10.46
N VAL A 29 3.61 -2.76 10.97
CA VAL A 29 3.60 -1.51 11.74
C VAL A 29 4.51 -1.60 12.96
N ARG A 30 4.38 -2.67 13.74
CA ARG A 30 5.24 -2.90 14.93
C ARG A 30 6.72 -2.98 14.55
N SER A 31 7.04 -3.69 13.47
CA SER A 31 8.41 -3.81 12.98
C SER A 31 9.01 -2.46 12.59
N LEU A 32 8.24 -1.62 11.90
CA LEU A 32 8.69 -0.26 11.55
C LEU A 32 8.84 0.64 12.77
N GLN A 33 7.90 0.58 13.70
CA GLN A 33 7.98 1.35 14.96
C GLN A 33 9.24 1.00 15.75
N PHE A 34 9.58 -0.27 15.81
CA PHE A 34 10.78 -0.73 16.50
C PHE A 34 12.07 -0.26 15.81
N LYS A 35 12.12 -0.35 14.47
CA LYS A 35 13.30 0.02 13.67
C LYS A 35 13.49 1.52 13.54
N HIS A 36 12.41 2.28 13.58
CA HIS A 36 12.40 3.71 13.34
C HIS A 36 11.67 4.44 14.46
N LEU A 37 12.24 4.37 15.65
CA LEU A 37 11.73 5.07 16.83
C LEU A 37 11.56 6.57 16.57
N GLY A 38 10.42 7.10 16.97
CA GLY A 38 10.11 8.52 16.82
C GLY A 38 9.65 8.94 15.43
N ARG A 39 9.44 8.01 14.50
CA ARG A 39 8.84 8.28 13.20
C ARG A 39 7.35 8.07 13.23
N ASP A 40 6.60 8.98 12.62
CA ASP A 40 5.17 8.82 12.43
C ASP A 40 4.90 7.82 11.30
N ILE A 41 3.99 6.89 11.55
CA ILE A 41 3.58 5.90 10.57
C ILE A 41 2.11 6.14 10.24
N HIS A 42 1.86 6.50 8.99
CA HIS A 42 0.52 6.65 8.44
C HIS A 42 0.15 5.37 7.68
N VAL A 43 -0.87 4.68 8.13
CA VAL A 43 -1.37 3.47 7.47
C VAL A 43 -2.61 3.82 6.67
N VAL A 44 -2.56 3.56 5.37
CA VAL A 44 -3.68 3.78 4.46
C VAL A 44 -4.17 2.44 3.94
N ALA A 45 -5.44 2.19 4.00
CA ALA A 45 -6.05 0.97 3.47
C ALA A 45 -7.27 1.31 2.62
N ASP A 46 -7.54 0.45 1.63
CA ASP A 46 -8.76 0.56 0.84
C ASP A 46 -10.00 0.36 1.72
N ALA A 47 -11.10 1.00 1.35
CA ALA A 47 -12.37 0.87 2.06
C ALA A 47 -12.89 -0.58 2.09
N THR A 48 -12.42 -1.43 1.18
CA THR A 48 -12.80 -2.83 1.10
C THR A 48 -12.08 -3.74 2.08
N LEU A 49 -10.96 -3.30 2.67
CA LEU A 49 -10.13 -4.16 3.53
C LEU A 49 -10.93 -4.82 4.65
N ARG A 50 -11.80 -4.06 5.32
CA ARG A 50 -12.66 -4.57 6.40
C ARG A 50 -13.61 -5.70 5.95
N HIS A 51 -13.95 -5.76 4.66
CA HIS A 51 -14.79 -6.80 4.09
C HIS A 51 -13.98 -7.99 3.56
N ASP A 52 -12.71 -7.74 3.21
CA ASP A 52 -11.84 -8.76 2.61
C ASP A 52 -11.14 -9.62 3.67
N VAL A 53 -10.85 -9.07 4.85
CA VAL A 53 -10.29 -9.83 5.97
C VAL A 53 -11.28 -10.87 6.51
N SER A 54 -10.77 -11.81 7.32
CA SER A 54 -11.63 -12.78 8.00
C SER A 54 -12.63 -12.10 8.93
N ALA A 55 -13.76 -12.77 9.19
CA ALA A 55 -14.76 -12.27 10.14
C ALA A 55 -14.17 -12.03 11.54
N GLU A 56 -13.17 -12.80 11.93
CA GLU A 56 -12.47 -12.63 13.21
C GLU A 56 -11.63 -11.36 13.27
N GLU A 57 -11.02 -10.98 12.17
CA GLU A 57 -10.18 -9.78 12.09
C GLU A 57 -10.98 -8.48 11.87
N ARG A 58 -12.17 -8.57 11.31
CA ARG A 58 -13.00 -7.41 10.98
C ARG A 58 -13.18 -6.41 12.12
N PRO A 59 -13.53 -6.83 13.36
CA PRO A 59 -13.68 -5.90 14.47
C PRO A 59 -12.39 -5.10 14.76
N ARG A 60 -11.23 -5.71 14.61
CA ARG A 60 -9.95 -5.03 14.81
C ARG A 60 -9.66 -4.02 13.73
N VAL A 61 -9.97 -4.33 12.48
CA VAL A 61 -9.84 -3.39 11.36
C VAL A 61 -10.76 -2.18 11.60
N GLU A 62 -12.02 -2.42 11.94
CA GLU A 62 -12.99 -1.35 12.20
C GLU A 62 -12.59 -0.49 13.39
N ALA A 63 -12.07 -1.08 14.46
CA ALA A 63 -11.54 -0.35 15.60
C ALA A 63 -10.33 0.51 15.22
N ALA A 64 -9.40 -0.01 14.41
CA ALA A 64 -8.24 0.75 13.95
C ALA A 64 -8.64 1.94 13.07
N ILE A 65 -9.67 1.79 12.25
CA ILE A 65 -10.24 2.89 11.46
C ILE A 65 -10.88 3.93 12.37
N ALA A 66 -11.70 3.51 13.31
CA ALA A 66 -12.38 4.40 14.27
C ALA A 66 -11.37 5.19 15.13
N ASP A 67 -10.26 4.56 15.51
CA ASP A 67 -9.18 5.17 16.30
C ASP A 67 -8.22 6.04 15.47
N GLY A 68 -8.41 6.12 14.16
CA GLY A 68 -7.53 6.86 13.26
C GLY A 68 -6.16 6.21 13.02
N LYS A 69 -5.95 4.97 13.45
CA LYS A 69 -4.71 4.22 13.20
C LYS A 69 -4.59 3.76 11.75
N VAL A 70 -5.72 3.55 11.11
CA VAL A 70 -5.82 3.24 9.69
C VAL A 70 -6.74 4.27 9.04
N VAL A 71 -6.25 4.90 7.97
CA VAL A 71 -6.99 5.89 7.20
C VAL A 71 -7.50 5.25 5.92
N GLN A 72 -8.74 5.54 5.58
CA GLN A 72 -9.35 5.07 4.34
C GLN A 72 -9.63 6.25 3.41
N PRO A 73 -9.49 6.09 2.08
CA PRO A 73 -10.00 7.07 1.14
C PRO A 73 -11.54 7.09 1.19
N PRO A 74 -12.16 8.21 0.83
CA PRO A 74 -13.61 8.27 0.67
C PRO A 74 -14.11 7.18 -0.28
N ALA A 75 -15.29 6.63 -0.02
CA ALA A 75 -15.92 5.64 -0.88
C ALA A 75 -16.07 6.19 -2.31
N GLY A 76 -15.80 5.35 -3.31
CA GLY A 76 -15.87 5.73 -4.73
C GLY A 76 -14.67 6.51 -5.26
N THR A 77 -13.60 6.68 -4.47
CA THR A 77 -12.36 7.30 -4.93
C THR A 77 -11.68 6.42 -5.98
N GLU A 78 -11.37 7.00 -7.14
CA GLU A 78 -10.56 6.32 -8.16
C GLU A 78 -9.15 6.06 -7.65
N GLY A 79 -8.56 4.90 -8.07
CA GLY A 79 -7.23 4.49 -7.65
C GLY A 79 -7.18 3.99 -6.21
N ARG A 80 -8.33 3.75 -5.61
CA ARG A 80 -8.47 3.21 -4.26
C ARG A 80 -7.65 4.03 -3.24
N GLY A 81 -6.79 3.38 -2.47
CA GLY A 81 -5.91 4.04 -1.51
C GLY A 81 -4.65 4.66 -2.09
N ASP A 82 -4.29 4.38 -3.33
CA ASP A 82 -3.00 4.77 -3.91
C ASP A 82 -2.81 6.29 -3.96
N ALA A 83 -3.83 7.01 -4.41
CA ALA A 83 -3.77 8.47 -4.46
C ALA A 83 -3.59 9.09 -3.07
N LEU A 84 -4.24 8.53 -2.06
CA LEU A 84 -4.13 9.00 -0.68
C LEU A 84 -2.75 8.70 -0.09
N VAL A 85 -2.20 7.51 -0.35
CA VAL A 85 -0.82 7.15 0.06
C VAL A 85 0.19 8.16 -0.52
N ILE A 86 0.07 8.47 -1.80
CA ILE A 86 0.95 9.39 -2.50
C ILE A 86 0.80 10.81 -1.94
N SER A 87 -0.43 11.29 -1.76
CA SER A 87 -0.70 12.63 -1.22
C SER A 87 -0.11 12.81 0.18
N ILE A 88 -0.29 11.84 1.05
CA ILE A 88 0.26 11.90 2.41
C ILE A 88 1.79 11.92 2.36
N ALA A 89 2.40 11.03 1.58
CA ALA A 89 3.85 10.97 1.47
C ALA A 89 4.45 12.27 0.93
N GLU A 90 3.80 12.91 -0.03
CA GLU A 90 4.23 14.19 -0.57
C GLU A 90 4.12 15.30 0.48
N GLU A 91 3.01 15.37 1.19
CA GLU A 91 2.76 16.41 2.19
C GLU A 91 3.73 16.34 3.37
N VAL A 92 4.03 15.14 3.86
CA VAL A 92 4.93 14.95 5.01
C VAL A 92 6.40 14.78 4.61
N GLY A 93 6.72 14.75 3.32
CA GLY A 93 8.07 14.45 2.83
C GLY A 93 8.53 13.04 3.19
N GLY A 94 7.59 12.09 3.26
CA GLY A 94 7.80 10.76 3.78
C GLY A 94 8.16 9.74 2.71
N VAL A 95 8.41 8.52 3.20
CA VAL A 95 8.70 7.34 2.39
C VAL A 95 7.46 6.45 2.34
N ILE A 96 7.16 5.92 1.18
CA ILE A 96 6.06 4.94 1.01
C ILE A 96 6.61 3.53 1.25
N ILE A 97 5.88 2.72 1.98
CA ILE A 97 6.13 1.29 2.11
C ILE A 97 5.06 0.55 1.31
N SER A 98 5.43 -0.01 0.19
CA SER A 98 4.55 -0.78 -0.72
C SER A 98 5.38 -1.54 -1.74
N ASN A 99 4.84 -2.64 -2.25
CA ASN A 99 5.41 -3.36 -3.40
C ASN A 99 4.76 -2.96 -4.72
N ASP A 100 3.80 -2.06 -4.69
CA ASP A 100 3.18 -1.50 -5.90
C ASP A 100 4.15 -0.56 -6.62
N ASN A 101 4.07 -0.51 -7.94
CA ASN A 101 4.85 0.42 -8.74
C ASN A 101 4.16 1.78 -8.94
N PHE A 102 2.91 1.90 -8.57
CA PHE A 102 2.12 3.13 -8.76
C PHE A 102 2.16 3.65 -10.21
N ALA A 103 2.18 2.75 -11.18
CA ALA A 103 2.37 3.08 -12.59
C ALA A 103 1.44 4.18 -13.10
N PRO A 104 0.12 4.18 -12.80
CA PRO A 104 -0.79 5.25 -13.25
C PRO A 104 -0.47 6.63 -12.68
N PHE A 105 0.31 6.69 -11.60
CA PHE A 105 0.61 7.93 -10.88
C PHE A 105 2.02 8.47 -11.16
N GLN A 106 2.87 7.72 -11.85
CA GLN A 106 4.28 8.08 -12.04
C GLN A 106 4.46 9.35 -12.88
N LYS A 107 3.61 9.57 -13.89
CA LYS A 107 3.71 10.75 -14.75
C LYS A 107 3.47 12.04 -13.97
N ALA A 108 2.47 12.06 -13.12
CA ALA A 108 2.15 13.22 -12.27
C ALA A 108 3.08 13.34 -11.05
N ASN A 109 3.69 12.23 -10.63
CA ASN A 109 4.55 12.14 -9.44
C ASN A 109 5.87 11.45 -9.78
N PRO A 110 6.78 12.12 -10.54
CA PRO A 110 8.04 11.50 -10.98
C PRO A 110 8.92 11.03 -9.82
N TRP A 111 8.80 11.64 -8.66
CA TRP A 111 9.55 11.30 -7.45
C TRP A 111 9.29 9.86 -6.96
N LEU A 112 8.19 9.23 -7.38
CA LEU A 112 7.92 7.81 -7.07
C LEU A 112 9.05 6.89 -7.55
N ARG A 113 9.80 7.31 -8.54
CA ARG A 113 10.95 6.56 -9.06
C ARG A 113 12.30 7.02 -8.52
N ASP A 114 12.31 7.95 -7.59
CA ASP A 114 13.53 8.34 -6.90
C ASP A 114 13.94 7.25 -5.90
N ALA A 115 15.24 6.94 -5.87
CA ALA A 115 15.75 5.90 -4.97
C ALA A 115 15.44 6.23 -3.50
N GLY A 116 14.87 5.25 -2.80
CA GLY A 116 14.56 5.39 -1.38
C GLY A 116 13.26 6.11 -1.05
N ARG A 117 12.45 6.50 -2.05
CA ARG A 117 11.14 7.11 -1.81
C ARG A 117 10.02 6.07 -1.67
N VAL A 118 10.17 4.92 -2.31
CA VAL A 118 9.25 3.78 -2.17
C VAL A 118 10.08 2.57 -1.76
N LEU A 119 9.82 2.04 -0.57
CA LEU A 119 10.46 0.82 -0.08
C LEU A 119 9.56 -0.37 -0.33
N GLY A 120 10.17 -1.48 -0.70
CA GLY A 120 9.49 -2.77 -0.76
C GLY A 120 9.41 -3.43 0.60
N ALA A 121 8.53 -4.42 0.73
CA ALA A 121 8.35 -5.19 1.94
C ALA A 121 8.17 -6.67 1.60
N THR A 122 8.85 -7.54 2.32
CA THR A 122 8.71 -8.99 2.19
C THR A 122 8.35 -9.57 3.55
N TYR A 123 7.29 -10.37 3.58
CA TYR A 123 6.86 -11.09 4.76
C TYR A 123 7.20 -12.57 4.62
N SER A 124 7.93 -13.10 5.57
CA SER A 124 8.29 -14.51 5.62
C SER A 124 8.36 -15.00 7.05
N GLN A 125 7.62 -16.05 7.37
CA GLN A 125 7.64 -16.71 8.69
C GLN A 125 7.46 -15.72 9.86
N GLY A 126 6.55 -14.78 9.73
CA GLY A 126 6.25 -13.81 10.77
C GLY A 126 7.21 -12.61 10.82
N VAL A 127 8.17 -12.55 9.92
CA VAL A 127 9.17 -11.47 9.89
C VAL A 127 8.98 -10.60 8.64
N TRP A 128 8.96 -9.29 8.85
CA TRP A 128 8.97 -8.30 7.77
C TRP A 128 10.39 -7.80 7.52
N VAL A 129 10.77 -7.76 6.24
CA VAL A 129 11.99 -7.13 5.74
C VAL A 129 11.61 -6.02 4.78
N PHE A 130 12.14 -4.81 5.02
CA PHE A 130 11.92 -3.64 4.18
C PHE A 130 13.20 -3.37 3.38
N ASN A 131 13.05 -3.11 2.09
CA ASN A 131 14.19 -2.95 1.20
C ASN A 131 14.04 -1.74 0.27
N ARG A 132 15.15 -1.09 -0.01
CA ARG A 132 15.20 -0.03 -1.02
C ARG A 132 14.93 -0.63 -2.39
N ARG A 133 14.15 0.08 -3.17
CA ARG A 133 13.88 -0.26 -4.56
C ARG A 133 13.54 0.99 -5.37
N VAL A 134 13.53 0.83 -6.67
CA VAL A 134 12.96 1.81 -7.59
C VAL A 134 11.78 1.13 -8.28
N PRO A 135 10.57 1.70 -8.16
CA PRO A 135 9.40 1.17 -8.87
C PRO A 135 9.66 1.05 -10.38
N ASN A 136 9.17 -0.02 -10.98
CA ASN A 136 9.28 -0.19 -12.43
C ASN A 136 8.56 0.95 -13.16
N PRO A 137 9.08 1.40 -14.31
CA PRO A 137 8.43 2.44 -15.08
C PRO A 137 7.06 1.97 -15.57
N ALA A 138 6.14 2.93 -15.69
CA ALA A 138 4.86 2.68 -16.34
C ALA A 138 5.12 2.19 -17.79
N MET A 139 4.46 1.11 -18.18
CA MET A 139 4.55 0.63 -19.56
C MET A 139 3.92 1.66 -20.50
N PRO A 140 4.56 1.99 -21.62
CA PRO A 140 3.94 2.86 -22.60
C PRO A 140 2.65 2.21 -23.08
N THR A 141 1.57 2.97 -23.05
CA THR A 141 0.31 2.54 -23.64
C THR A 141 0.56 2.32 -25.13
N ARG A 142 0.45 1.07 -25.58
CA ARG A 142 0.43 0.79 -27.03
C ARG A 142 -0.70 1.62 -27.65
N PRO A 143 -0.41 2.42 -28.68
CA PRO A 143 -1.49 3.08 -29.38
C PRO A 143 -2.47 2.00 -29.86
N ARG A 144 -3.74 2.17 -29.55
CA ARG A 144 -4.79 1.35 -30.17
C ARG A 144 -4.64 1.57 -31.67
N THR A 145 -4.11 0.58 -32.36
CA THR A 145 -4.26 0.53 -33.81
C THR A 145 -5.75 0.42 -34.07
N THR A 146 -6.38 1.54 -34.40
CA THR A 146 -7.65 1.54 -35.06
C THR A 146 -7.42 0.82 -36.40
N ARG A 147 -7.83 -0.45 -36.47
CA ARG A 147 -8.02 -1.06 -37.78
C ARG A 147 -9.10 -0.22 -38.44
N SER A 148 -8.71 0.66 -39.34
CA SER A 148 -9.62 1.17 -40.32
C SER A 148 -10.08 -0.01 -41.18
N LEU A 149 -11.35 -0.21 -41.17
CA LEU A 149 -12.01 -1.09 -42.12
C LEU A 149 -11.91 -0.51 -43.54
#